data_c00f42f421bd0f27048c4a01736bf837
#
_entry.id   c00f42f421bd0f27048c4a01736bf837
#
_cell.length_a   1.000
_cell.length_b   1.000
_cell.length_c   1.000
_cell.angle_alpha   90.00
_cell.angle_beta   90.00
_cell.angle_gamma   90.00
#
_symmetry.space_group_name_H-M   'P 1'
#
loop_
_entity.id
_entity.type
_entity.pdbx_description
1 polymer ?
#
loop_
_entity_poly.entity_id
_entity_poly.type
_entity_poly.pdbx_seq_one_letter_code
_entity_poly.pdbx_strand_id
1 'polypeptide(L)'
;MSTTVQSVAFGAEPQLVLLPVPASVESWWLTAVALGGQGRYAQARAALDVVDRRTAGQVTDHERTFASLAASTRASFRRQTGWHAQAALDDGRALAIVAGLDPSPSVDAAACDALTGLAADALGVGRLPLGWRLLAECGERIGEGLWRQSIRLEWVSAELALASGDFTRALRHADNAVELSGDCGSVRHKVKSDLLRCAAMTGFDANEAAQRARAVFDQCMEFGLLPLAWASSMLIEGVSGVATTPNSSVLDTVIALRGGVFRSPS
;
A
#
# COMPACT_ATOMS: atom_id res chain seq x y z
N MET A 1 -17.25 5.29 -21.33
CA MET A 1 -15.82 4.93 -21.31
C MET A 1 -15.72 3.50 -20.82
N SER A 2 -14.98 2.63 -21.50
CA SER A 2 -14.79 1.25 -21.02
C SER A 2 -13.87 1.29 -19.79
N THR A 3 -14.37 0.86 -18.63
CA THR A 3 -13.57 0.76 -17.41
C THR A 3 -12.48 -0.27 -17.62
N THR A 4 -11.24 0.13 -17.42
CA THR A 4 -10.09 -0.77 -17.45
C THR A 4 -9.77 -1.21 -16.03
N VAL A 5 -9.18 -2.38 -15.83
CA VAL A 5 -8.69 -2.82 -14.52
C VAL A 5 -7.64 -1.85 -13.95
N GLN A 6 -6.93 -1.12 -14.80
CA GLN A 6 -6.02 -0.04 -14.45
C GLN A 6 -6.73 1.10 -13.71
N SER A 7 -7.92 1.52 -14.19
CA SER A 7 -8.71 2.58 -13.53
C SER A 7 -9.14 2.19 -12.12
N VAL A 8 -9.41 0.90 -11.89
CA VAL A 8 -9.77 0.38 -10.57
C VAL A 8 -8.56 0.23 -9.66
N ALA A 9 -7.42 -0.25 -10.18
CA ALA A 9 -6.22 -0.46 -9.39
C ALA A 9 -5.51 0.85 -9.00
N PHE A 10 -5.38 1.77 -9.97
CA PHE A 10 -4.55 2.98 -9.87
C PHE A 10 -5.22 4.25 -10.43
N GLY A 11 -6.50 4.26 -10.65
CA GLY A 11 -7.23 5.39 -11.22
C GLY A 11 -8.35 5.91 -10.33
N ALA A 12 -9.40 6.42 -11.00
CA ALA A 12 -10.50 7.16 -10.37
C ALA A 12 -11.65 6.28 -9.86
N GLU A 13 -11.65 4.97 -10.17
CA GLU A 13 -12.81 4.10 -9.94
C GLU A 13 -12.50 2.90 -9.01
N PRO A 14 -11.82 3.08 -7.86
CA PRO A 14 -11.40 1.96 -7.02
C PRO A 14 -12.56 1.17 -6.41
N GLN A 15 -13.78 1.71 -6.40
CA GLN A 15 -15.00 1.10 -5.85
C GLN A 15 -15.62 0.02 -6.76
N LEU A 16 -15.24 -0.05 -8.03
CA LEU A 16 -15.86 -0.99 -8.96
C LEU A 16 -15.52 -2.43 -8.60
N VAL A 17 -16.56 -3.25 -8.48
CA VAL A 17 -16.48 -4.66 -8.04
C VAL A 17 -16.43 -5.62 -9.21
N LEU A 18 -17.15 -5.30 -10.32
CA LEU A 18 -17.16 -6.12 -11.52
C LEU A 18 -15.96 -5.75 -12.38
N LEU A 19 -14.92 -6.54 -12.27
CA LEU A 19 -13.70 -6.36 -13.04
C LEU A 19 -13.80 -7.14 -14.37
N PRO A 20 -13.21 -6.61 -15.46
CA PRO A 20 -13.07 -7.36 -16.70
C PRO A 20 -12.28 -8.65 -16.46
N VAL A 21 -12.60 -9.70 -17.24
CA VAL A 21 -11.84 -10.96 -17.16
C VAL A 21 -10.40 -10.71 -17.59
N PRO A 22 -9.39 -11.00 -16.71
CA PRO A 22 -8.00 -10.70 -17.03
C PRO A 22 -7.46 -11.61 -18.15
N ALA A 23 -6.82 -11.01 -19.15
CA ALA A 23 -6.24 -11.74 -20.28
C ALA A 23 -4.71 -11.93 -20.16
N SER A 24 -3.99 -10.97 -19.57
CA SER A 24 -2.53 -10.96 -19.44
C SER A 24 -2.08 -11.15 -17.98
N VAL A 25 -0.78 -11.42 -17.79
CA VAL A 25 -0.16 -11.45 -16.45
C VAL A 25 -0.33 -10.11 -15.74
N GLU A 26 -0.13 -9.02 -16.45
CA GLU A 26 -0.33 -7.66 -15.95
C GLU A 26 -1.76 -7.43 -15.47
N SER A 27 -2.78 -7.80 -16.26
CA SER A 27 -4.18 -7.60 -15.88
C SER A 27 -4.58 -8.46 -14.68
N TRP A 28 -3.99 -9.63 -14.47
CA TRP A 28 -4.15 -10.43 -13.25
C TRP A 28 -3.53 -9.76 -12.04
N TRP A 29 -2.31 -9.20 -12.19
CA TRP A 29 -1.68 -8.44 -11.11
C TRP A 29 -2.50 -7.19 -10.75
N LEU A 30 -2.93 -6.39 -11.73
CA LEU A 30 -3.79 -5.23 -11.51
C LEU A 30 -5.11 -5.61 -10.81
N THR A 31 -5.70 -6.75 -11.18
CA THR A 31 -6.89 -7.28 -10.51
C THR A 31 -6.60 -7.56 -9.03
N ALA A 32 -5.47 -8.18 -8.72
CA ALA A 32 -5.07 -8.42 -7.32
C ALA A 32 -4.87 -7.11 -6.54
N VAL A 33 -4.25 -6.10 -7.16
CA VAL A 33 -4.06 -4.78 -6.56
C VAL A 33 -5.39 -4.08 -6.28
N ALA A 34 -6.33 -4.13 -7.24
CA ALA A 34 -7.67 -3.55 -7.08
C ALA A 34 -8.45 -4.23 -5.94
N LEU A 35 -8.51 -5.56 -5.95
CA LEU A 35 -9.18 -6.36 -4.92
C LEU A 35 -8.56 -6.16 -3.53
N GLY A 36 -7.23 -6.07 -3.46
CA GLY A 36 -6.51 -5.76 -2.22
C GLY A 36 -6.86 -4.39 -1.66
N GLY A 37 -6.97 -3.37 -2.51
CA GLY A 37 -7.43 -2.02 -2.13
C GLY A 37 -8.85 -2.00 -1.56
N GLN A 38 -9.71 -2.94 -2.00
CA GLN A 38 -11.07 -3.13 -1.50
C GLN A 38 -11.15 -4.06 -0.27
N GLY A 39 -10.01 -4.57 0.24
CA GLY A 39 -9.97 -5.53 1.34
C GLY A 39 -10.44 -6.94 0.99
N ARG A 40 -10.53 -7.31 -0.30
CA ARG A 40 -10.96 -8.63 -0.79
C ARG A 40 -9.76 -9.57 -0.92
N TYR A 41 -9.06 -9.81 0.20
CA TYR A 41 -7.75 -10.46 0.21
C TYR A 41 -7.76 -11.92 -0.30
N ALA A 42 -8.83 -12.69 -0.06
CA ALA A 42 -8.92 -14.05 -0.59
C ALA A 42 -8.94 -14.06 -2.13
N GLN A 43 -9.77 -13.19 -2.73
CA GLN A 43 -9.85 -13.06 -4.18
C GLN A 43 -8.57 -12.46 -4.77
N ALA A 44 -7.97 -11.48 -4.08
CA ALA A 44 -6.71 -10.88 -4.50
C ALA A 44 -5.57 -11.91 -4.53
N ARG A 45 -5.47 -12.77 -3.50
CA ARG A 45 -4.49 -13.88 -3.50
C ARG A 45 -4.73 -14.88 -4.62
N ALA A 46 -5.98 -15.25 -4.87
CA ALA A 46 -6.31 -16.14 -6.00
C ALA A 46 -5.87 -15.56 -7.35
N ALA A 47 -5.98 -14.24 -7.55
CA ALA A 47 -5.45 -13.57 -8.73
C ALA A 47 -3.92 -13.61 -8.79
N LEU A 48 -3.21 -13.40 -7.65
CA LEU A 48 -1.75 -13.55 -7.58
C LEU A 48 -1.28 -14.98 -7.85
N ASP A 49 -2.05 -15.99 -7.41
CA ASP A 49 -1.74 -17.40 -7.70
C ASP A 49 -1.81 -17.70 -9.21
N VAL A 50 -2.63 -16.96 -9.97
CA VAL A 50 -2.61 -17.05 -11.44
C VAL A 50 -1.34 -16.40 -12.01
N VAL A 51 -0.91 -15.25 -11.48
CA VAL A 51 0.36 -14.63 -11.87
C VAL A 51 1.51 -15.61 -11.62
N ASP A 52 1.61 -16.19 -10.42
CA ASP A 52 2.67 -17.14 -10.05
C ASP A 52 2.71 -18.32 -11.01
N ARG A 53 1.56 -18.93 -11.35
CA ARG A 53 1.51 -20.04 -12.31
C ARG A 53 1.96 -19.64 -13.72
N ARG A 54 1.59 -18.43 -14.18
CA ARG A 54 1.95 -17.94 -15.52
C ARG A 54 3.41 -17.53 -15.64
N THR A 55 4.04 -17.18 -14.51
CA THR A 55 5.44 -16.77 -14.44
C THR A 55 6.36 -17.88 -13.89
N ALA A 56 5.87 -19.08 -13.65
CA ALA A 56 6.64 -20.17 -13.02
C ALA A 56 7.90 -20.55 -13.82
N GLY A 57 7.92 -20.38 -15.13
CA GLY A 57 9.08 -20.66 -15.99
C GLY A 57 10.06 -19.49 -16.09
N GLN A 58 9.64 -18.29 -15.83
CA GLN A 58 10.39 -17.02 -15.79
C GLN A 58 11.49 -16.88 -16.86
N VAL A 59 11.11 -17.02 -18.11
CA VAL A 59 12.08 -16.98 -19.22
C VAL A 59 12.41 -15.53 -19.64
N THR A 60 11.47 -14.60 -19.45
CA THR A 60 11.61 -13.22 -19.88
C THR A 60 11.70 -12.25 -18.69
N ASP A 61 12.36 -11.11 -18.88
CA ASP A 61 12.42 -10.03 -17.88
C ASP A 61 11.04 -9.49 -17.53
N HIS A 62 10.13 -9.48 -18.50
CA HIS A 62 8.72 -9.12 -18.27
C HIS A 62 8.04 -10.07 -17.27
N GLU A 63 8.17 -11.38 -17.44
CA GLU A 63 7.60 -12.37 -16.50
C GLU A 63 8.24 -12.26 -15.11
N ARG A 64 9.57 -12.08 -15.04
CA ARG A 64 10.29 -11.87 -13.78
C ARG A 64 9.82 -10.59 -13.06
N THR A 65 9.61 -9.51 -13.79
CA THR A 65 9.08 -8.26 -13.24
C THR A 65 7.71 -8.47 -12.62
N PHE A 66 6.78 -9.16 -13.31
CA PHE A 66 5.45 -9.43 -12.75
C PHE A 66 5.47 -10.46 -11.62
N ALA A 67 6.38 -11.42 -11.62
CA ALA A 67 6.60 -12.32 -10.49
C ALA A 67 7.07 -11.54 -9.23
N SER A 68 7.96 -10.57 -9.40
CA SER A 68 8.41 -9.67 -8.34
C SER A 68 7.25 -8.80 -7.81
N LEU A 69 6.51 -8.15 -8.70
CA LEU A 69 5.35 -7.34 -8.35
C LEU A 69 4.26 -8.14 -7.61
N ALA A 70 4.04 -9.40 -8.02
CA ALA A 70 3.09 -10.29 -7.34
C ALA A 70 3.57 -10.66 -5.92
N ALA A 71 4.84 -10.97 -5.75
CA ALA A 71 5.43 -11.26 -4.44
C ALA A 71 5.33 -10.04 -3.51
N SER A 72 5.70 -8.84 -3.97
CA SER A 72 5.58 -7.61 -3.19
C SER A 72 4.13 -7.22 -2.88
N THR A 73 3.19 -7.50 -3.81
CA THR A 73 1.76 -7.29 -3.55
C THR A 73 1.25 -8.24 -2.48
N ARG A 74 1.68 -9.51 -2.48
CA ARG A 74 1.37 -10.49 -1.42
C ARG A 74 1.93 -10.06 -0.07
N ALA A 75 3.17 -9.54 -0.04
CA ALA A 75 3.78 -8.95 1.14
C ALA A 75 2.94 -7.80 1.69
N SER A 76 2.45 -6.90 0.82
CA SER A 76 1.57 -5.80 1.21
C SER A 76 0.29 -6.27 1.92
N PHE A 77 -0.34 -7.37 1.49
CA PHE A 77 -1.52 -7.92 2.16
C PHE A 77 -1.19 -8.49 3.55
N ARG A 78 -0.04 -9.13 3.71
CA ARG A 78 0.44 -9.61 5.02
C ARG A 78 0.75 -8.44 5.95
N ARG A 79 1.43 -7.42 5.46
CA ARG A 79 1.80 -6.21 6.23
C ARG A 79 0.57 -5.49 6.74
N GLN A 80 -0.46 -5.31 5.91
CA GLN A 80 -1.72 -4.66 6.29
C GLN A 80 -2.47 -5.42 7.38
N THR A 81 -2.16 -6.68 7.61
CA THR A 81 -2.75 -7.53 8.66
C THR A 81 -1.75 -7.85 9.79
N GLY A 82 -0.62 -7.12 9.87
CA GLY A 82 0.35 -7.19 10.96
C GLY A 82 1.43 -8.28 10.84
N TRP A 83 1.49 -9.04 9.73
CA TRP A 83 2.45 -10.12 9.52
C TRP A 83 3.78 -9.63 8.89
N HIS A 84 4.42 -8.63 9.49
CA HIS A 84 5.62 -7.96 8.95
C HIS A 84 6.80 -8.92 8.70
N ALA A 85 7.06 -9.85 9.63
CA ALA A 85 8.18 -10.78 9.46
C ALA A 85 7.99 -11.71 8.23
N GLN A 86 6.75 -12.15 7.97
CA GLN A 86 6.42 -12.95 6.79
C GLN A 86 6.35 -12.10 5.52
N ALA A 87 5.89 -10.85 5.62
CA ALA A 87 5.89 -9.91 4.50
C ALA A 87 7.32 -9.62 4.03
N ALA A 88 8.27 -9.44 4.95
CA ALA A 88 9.68 -9.24 4.62
C ALA A 88 10.30 -10.41 3.82
N LEU A 89 9.83 -11.65 4.02
CA LEU A 89 10.27 -12.79 3.20
C LEU A 89 9.78 -12.68 1.75
N ASP A 90 8.52 -12.27 1.56
CA ASP A 90 7.96 -12.07 0.22
C ASP A 90 8.61 -10.89 -0.49
N ASP A 91 8.82 -9.74 0.19
CA ASP A 91 9.50 -8.58 -0.40
C ASP A 91 10.98 -8.86 -0.68
N GLY A 92 11.67 -9.61 0.20
CA GLY A 92 13.04 -10.08 -0.05
C GLY A 92 13.12 -10.97 -1.30
N ARG A 93 12.15 -11.88 -1.47
CA ARG A 93 12.03 -12.69 -2.68
C ARG A 93 11.74 -11.82 -3.91
N ALA A 94 10.84 -10.83 -3.78
CA ALA A 94 10.52 -9.90 -4.86
C ALA A 94 11.77 -9.18 -5.36
N LEU A 95 12.59 -8.64 -4.46
CA LEU A 95 13.84 -7.97 -4.78
C LEU A 95 14.84 -8.92 -5.45
N ALA A 96 14.98 -10.15 -4.93
CA ALA A 96 15.87 -11.17 -5.50
C ALA A 96 15.47 -11.58 -6.93
N ILE A 97 14.17 -11.61 -7.27
CA ILE A 97 13.69 -11.96 -8.61
C ILE A 97 14.18 -10.96 -9.67
N VAL A 98 14.22 -9.68 -9.35
CA VAL A 98 14.65 -8.62 -10.27
C VAL A 98 16.13 -8.26 -10.14
N ALA A 99 16.83 -8.83 -9.17
CA ALA A 99 18.28 -8.64 -9.04
C ALA A 99 19.00 -9.18 -10.27
N GLY A 100 19.87 -8.36 -10.84
CA GLY A 100 20.67 -8.72 -12.03
C GLY A 100 19.91 -8.67 -13.37
N LEU A 101 18.66 -8.14 -13.38
CA LEU A 101 18.02 -7.74 -14.63
C LEU A 101 18.63 -6.43 -15.15
N ASP A 102 18.59 -6.24 -16.47
CA ASP A 102 18.98 -4.98 -17.06
C ASP A 102 18.08 -3.84 -16.55
N PRO A 103 18.65 -2.68 -16.19
CA PRO A 103 17.89 -1.54 -15.70
C PRO A 103 16.83 -1.10 -16.72
N SER A 104 15.61 -0.96 -16.24
CA SER A 104 14.47 -0.42 -17.00
C SER A 104 13.44 0.17 -16.05
N PRO A 105 12.57 1.09 -16.50
CA PRO A 105 11.54 1.66 -15.63
C PRO A 105 10.64 0.62 -14.93
N SER A 106 10.37 -0.51 -15.57
CA SER A 106 9.55 -1.59 -14.99
C SER A 106 10.32 -2.40 -13.94
N VAL A 107 11.61 -2.66 -14.16
CA VAL A 107 12.50 -3.33 -13.20
C VAL A 107 12.73 -2.44 -11.99
N ASP A 108 13.00 -1.15 -12.20
CA ASP A 108 13.18 -0.18 -11.11
C ASP A 108 11.88 0.00 -10.31
N ALA A 109 10.72 0.04 -10.97
CA ALA A 109 9.43 0.07 -10.30
C ALA A 109 9.23 -1.15 -9.37
N ALA A 110 9.55 -2.35 -9.85
CA ALA A 110 9.42 -3.58 -9.05
C ALA A 110 10.42 -3.61 -7.89
N ALA A 111 11.67 -3.21 -8.13
CA ALA A 111 12.69 -3.11 -7.09
C ALA A 111 12.31 -2.09 -6.01
N CYS A 112 11.83 -0.90 -6.42
CA CYS A 112 11.35 0.13 -5.47
C CYS A 112 10.13 -0.33 -4.67
N ASP A 113 9.19 -1.07 -5.27
CA ASP A 113 8.05 -1.64 -4.54
C ASP A 113 8.52 -2.62 -3.46
N ALA A 114 9.51 -3.47 -3.76
CA ALA A 114 10.09 -4.42 -2.80
C ALA A 114 10.89 -3.70 -1.69
N LEU A 115 11.76 -2.74 -2.05
CA LEU A 115 12.55 -1.97 -1.08
C LEU A 115 11.67 -1.16 -0.12
N THR A 116 10.64 -0.50 -0.66
CA THR A 116 9.67 0.23 0.16
C THR A 116 8.88 -0.72 1.07
N GLY A 117 8.55 -1.91 0.58
CA GLY A 117 7.93 -2.96 1.36
C GLY A 117 8.82 -3.44 2.52
N LEU A 118 10.08 -3.78 2.23
CA LEU A 118 11.07 -4.17 3.25
C LEU A 118 11.29 -3.06 4.30
N ALA A 119 11.28 -1.78 3.88
CA ALA A 119 11.39 -0.65 4.80
C ALA A 119 10.19 -0.57 5.76
N ALA A 120 8.96 -0.75 5.24
CA ALA A 120 7.76 -0.80 6.06
C ALA A 120 7.71 -2.05 6.97
N ASP A 121 8.29 -3.18 6.54
CA ASP A 121 8.41 -4.37 7.39
C ASP A 121 9.46 -4.18 8.47
N ALA A 122 10.58 -3.51 8.17
CA ALA A 122 11.58 -3.13 9.16
C ALA A 122 10.97 -2.21 10.23
N LEU A 123 10.12 -1.25 9.83
CA LEU A 123 9.32 -0.44 10.75
C LEU A 123 8.44 -1.32 11.65
N GLY A 124 7.67 -2.24 11.09
CA GLY A 124 6.74 -3.08 11.82
C GLY A 124 7.39 -4.03 12.83
N VAL A 125 8.72 -4.26 12.74
CA VAL A 125 9.52 -5.04 13.70
C VAL A 125 10.50 -4.16 14.50
N GLY A 126 10.34 -2.83 14.48
CA GLY A 126 11.12 -1.88 15.28
C GLY A 126 12.54 -1.60 14.76
N ARG A 127 12.89 -2.01 13.55
CA ARG A 127 14.23 -1.81 12.94
C ARG A 127 14.32 -0.52 12.13
N LEU A 128 14.02 0.63 12.76
CA LEU A 128 13.91 1.93 12.08
C LEU A 128 15.17 2.31 11.27
N PRO A 129 16.42 2.12 11.77
CA PRO A 129 17.62 2.44 10.99
C PRO A 129 17.73 1.62 9.69
N LEU A 130 17.25 0.36 9.69
CA LEU A 130 17.20 -0.46 8.48
C LEU A 130 16.18 0.11 7.50
N GLY A 131 14.99 0.50 7.98
CA GLY A 131 13.96 1.13 7.16
C GLY A 131 14.50 2.35 6.41
N TRP A 132 15.20 3.26 7.09
CA TRP A 132 15.78 4.45 6.45
C TRP A 132 16.83 4.10 5.38
N ARG A 133 17.68 3.09 5.61
CA ARG A 133 18.66 2.65 4.59
C ARG A 133 17.99 2.09 3.33
N LEU A 134 16.94 1.27 3.50
CA LEU A 134 16.19 0.71 2.37
C LEU A 134 15.46 1.79 1.58
N LEU A 135 14.92 2.83 2.24
CA LEU A 135 14.32 3.98 1.56
C LEU A 135 15.36 4.82 0.81
N ALA A 136 16.58 4.98 1.35
CA ALA A 136 17.65 5.67 0.64
C ALA A 136 18.02 4.92 -0.65
N GLU A 137 18.18 3.60 -0.59
CA GLU A 137 18.43 2.75 -1.77
C GLU A 137 17.29 2.83 -2.79
N CYS A 138 16.02 2.86 -2.31
CA CYS A 138 14.85 3.06 -3.17
C CYS A 138 14.91 4.43 -3.87
N GLY A 139 15.26 5.49 -3.13
CA GLY A 139 15.35 6.85 -3.67
C GLY A 139 16.38 6.99 -4.81
N GLU A 140 17.50 6.25 -4.75
CA GLU A 140 18.52 6.22 -5.80
C GLU A 140 18.01 5.60 -7.12
N ARG A 141 16.96 4.78 -7.05
CA ARG A 141 16.36 4.11 -8.22
C ARG A 141 15.16 4.85 -8.81
N ILE A 142 14.58 5.78 -8.05
CA ILE A 142 13.40 6.53 -8.49
C ILE A 142 13.81 7.52 -9.59
N GLY A 143 13.39 7.21 -10.83
CA GLY A 143 13.54 8.06 -11.99
C GLY A 143 12.21 8.70 -12.43
N GLU A 144 12.28 9.40 -13.55
CA GLU A 144 11.10 10.02 -14.17
C GLU A 144 10.02 8.98 -14.49
N GLY A 145 8.77 9.29 -14.23
CA GLY A 145 7.60 8.41 -14.50
C GLY A 145 7.27 7.41 -13.40
N LEU A 146 8.12 7.23 -12.38
CA LEU A 146 7.86 6.32 -11.24
C LEU A 146 7.02 6.98 -10.14
N TRP A 147 5.93 7.67 -10.54
CA TRP A 147 5.07 8.44 -9.66
C TRP A 147 4.55 7.64 -8.45
N ARG A 148 4.17 6.39 -8.67
CA ARG A 148 3.62 5.51 -7.64
C ARG A 148 4.68 5.17 -6.58
N GLN A 149 5.90 4.90 -7.02
CA GLN A 149 7.03 4.60 -6.14
C GLN A 149 7.47 5.84 -5.35
N SER A 150 7.48 7.01 -5.99
CA SER A 150 7.76 8.28 -5.33
C SER A 150 6.79 8.55 -4.18
N ILE A 151 5.48 8.41 -4.42
CA ILE A 151 4.46 8.58 -3.38
C ILE A 151 4.66 7.54 -2.25
N ARG A 152 4.93 6.27 -2.58
CA ARG A 152 5.13 5.21 -1.59
C ARG A 152 6.39 5.41 -0.74
N LEU A 153 7.47 5.95 -1.33
CA LEU A 153 8.67 6.37 -0.61
C LEU A 153 8.32 7.38 0.47
N GLU A 154 7.57 8.42 0.12
CA GLU A 154 7.14 9.45 1.05
C GLU A 154 6.20 8.89 2.13
N TRP A 155 5.30 7.96 1.81
CA TRP A 155 4.45 7.32 2.81
C TRP A 155 5.26 6.60 3.90
N VAL A 156 6.19 5.73 3.49
CA VAL A 156 6.96 4.95 4.47
C VAL A 156 7.96 5.83 5.21
N SER A 157 8.46 6.90 4.59
CA SER A 157 9.27 7.92 5.27
C SER A 157 8.48 8.64 6.36
N ALA A 158 7.21 8.99 6.10
CA ALA A 158 6.32 9.58 7.10
C ALA A 158 6.04 8.57 8.24
N GLU A 159 5.73 7.31 7.91
CA GLU A 159 5.48 6.25 8.89
C GLU A 159 6.72 6.00 9.79
N LEU A 160 7.94 5.97 9.24
CA LEU A 160 9.20 5.85 10.00
C LEU A 160 9.45 7.06 10.92
N ALA A 161 9.17 8.27 10.44
CA ALA A 161 9.32 9.49 11.23
C ALA A 161 8.30 9.50 12.38
N LEU A 162 7.04 9.12 12.15
CA LEU A 162 6.02 8.95 13.20
C LEU A 162 6.47 7.95 14.28
N ALA A 163 7.00 6.80 13.87
CA ALA A 163 7.48 5.78 14.81
C ALA A 163 8.70 6.26 15.62
N SER A 164 9.44 7.24 15.11
CA SER A 164 10.56 7.89 15.82
C SER A 164 10.10 9.06 16.70
N GLY A 165 8.81 9.43 16.70
CA GLY A 165 8.29 10.62 17.40
C GLY A 165 8.63 11.95 16.73
N ASP A 166 9.17 11.93 15.50
CA ASP A 166 9.52 13.14 14.74
C ASP A 166 8.34 13.59 13.87
N PHE A 167 7.36 14.21 14.51
CA PHE A 167 6.15 14.68 13.85
C PHE A 167 6.42 15.76 12.79
N THR A 168 7.44 16.59 12.97
CA THR A 168 7.83 17.62 11.99
C THR A 168 8.32 16.98 10.71
N ARG A 169 9.18 15.99 10.81
CA ARG A 169 9.67 15.22 9.66
C ARG A 169 8.55 14.41 9.02
N ALA A 170 7.68 13.80 9.84
CA ALA A 170 6.53 13.05 9.37
C ALA A 170 5.57 13.92 8.54
N LEU A 171 5.25 15.12 9.02
CA LEU A 171 4.36 16.05 8.33
C LEU A 171 4.96 16.48 6.99
N ARG A 172 6.25 16.80 6.93
CA ARG A 172 6.92 17.15 5.67
C ARG A 172 6.81 16.03 4.63
N HIS A 173 7.08 14.77 5.00
CA HIS A 173 6.95 13.63 4.09
C HIS A 173 5.48 13.39 3.69
N ALA A 174 4.54 13.55 4.61
CA ALA A 174 3.12 13.44 4.31
C ALA A 174 2.63 14.54 3.35
N ASP A 175 3.08 15.78 3.52
CA ASP A 175 2.77 16.89 2.61
C ASP A 175 3.34 16.64 1.21
N ASN A 176 4.58 16.15 1.09
CA ASN A 176 5.16 15.72 -0.18
C ASN A 176 4.30 14.62 -0.86
N ALA A 177 3.84 13.64 -0.08
CA ALA A 177 2.97 12.59 -0.60
C ALA A 177 1.62 13.13 -1.10
N VAL A 178 1.04 14.12 -0.42
CA VAL A 178 -0.19 14.80 -0.84
C VAL A 178 0.04 15.56 -2.15
N GLU A 179 1.14 16.31 -2.27
CA GLU A 179 1.50 17.04 -3.49
C GLU A 179 1.67 16.08 -4.67
N LEU A 180 2.51 15.06 -4.52
CA LEU A 180 2.75 14.04 -5.56
C LEU A 180 1.48 13.26 -5.96
N SER A 181 0.53 13.09 -5.04
CA SER A 181 -0.72 12.39 -5.32
C SER A 181 -1.80 13.28 -5.92
N GLY A 182 -1.63 14.59 -5.93
CA GLY A 182 -2.62 15.56 -6.45
C GLY A 182 -2.98 15.32 -7.91
N ASP A 183 -1.97 15.12 -8.74
CA ASP A 183 -2.12 15.01 -10.20
C ASP A 183 -2.01 13.56 -10.74
N CYS A 184 -1.81 12.56 -9.86
CA CYS A 184 -1.59 11.18 -10.30
C CYS A 184 -2.86 10.46 -10.80
N GLY A 185 -4.05 11.07 -10.66
CA GLY A 185 -5.34 10.49 -11.04
C GLY A 185 -5.81 9.30 -10.20
N SER A 186 -5.05 8.88 -9.18
CA SER A 186 -5.38 7.73 -8.34
C SER A 186 -6.04 8.14 -7.04
N VAL A 187 -7.34 7.90 -6.93
CA VAL A 187 -8.12 8.17 -5.71
C VAL A 187 -7.50 7.49 -4.49
N ARG A 188 -7.12 6.21 -4.61
CA ARG A 188 -6.53 5.47 -3.49
C ARG A 188 -5.22 6.08 -2.98
N HIS A 189 -4.36 6.58 -3.87
CA HIS A 189 -3.10 7.21 -3.46
C HIS A 189 -3.36 8.53 -2.77
N LYS A 190 -4.25 9.35 -3.30
CA LYS A 190 -4.67 10.60 -2.69
C LYS A 190 -5.23 10.38 -1.28
N VAL A 191 -6.21 9.50 -1.14
CA VAL A 191 -6.86 9.19 0.15
C VAL A 191 -5.85 8.66 1.18
N LYS A 192 -4.90 7.79 0.77
CA LYS A 192 -3.85 7.31 1.68
C LYS A 192 -2.88 8.43 2.06
N SER A 193 -2.50 9.32 1.16
CA SER A 193 -1.65 10.47 1.46
C SER A 193 -2.31 11.39 2.48
N ASP A 194 -3.60 11.70 2.28
CA ASP A 194 -4.38 12.51 3.22
C ASP A 194 -4.48 11.85 4.60
N LEU A 195 -4.65 10.53 4.68
CA LEU A 195 -4.65 9.80 5.95
C LEU A 195 -3.32 9.91 6.70
N LEU A 196 -2.20 9.76 6.01
CA LEU A 196 -0.87 9.91 6.63
C LEU A 196 -0.61 11.32 7.11
N ARG A 197 -1.10 12.33 6.35
CA ARG A 197 -1.05 13.71 6.80
C ARG A 197 -1.85 13.92 8.08
N CYS A 198 -3.06 13.34 8.18
CA CYS A 198 -3.83 13.36 9.43
C CYS A 198 -3.06 12.72 10.59
N ALA A 199 -2.43 11.56 10.36
CA ALA A 199 -1.62 10.90 11.37
C ALA A 199 -0.42 11.77 11.82
N ALA A 200 0.27 12.43 10.88
CA ALA A 200 1.38 13.33 11.21
C ALA A 200 0.92 14.59 11.97
N MET A 201 -0.29 15.09 11.71
CA MET A 201 -0.86 16.25 12.40
C MET A 201 -1.17 15.99 13.87
N THR A 202 -1.30 14.73 14.31
CA THR A 202 -1.62 14.40 15.72
C THR A 202 -0.59 14.95 16.71
N GLY A 203 0.64 15.15 16.29
CA GLY A 203 1.70 15.75 17.11
C GLY A 203 1.59 17.27 17.29
N PHE A 204 0.68 17.94 16.58
CA PHE A 204 0.49 19.39 16.62
C PHE A 204 -0.92 19.76 17.11
N ASP A 205 -1.95 19.22 16.46
CA ASP A 205 -3.35 19.40 16.83
C ASP A 205 -4.14 18.11 16.64
N ALA A 206 -4.34 17.39 17.73
CA ALA A 206 -5.02 16.12 17.74
C ALA A 206 -6.52 16.24 17.35
N ASN A 207 -7.17 17.35 17.70
CA ASN A 207 -8.58 17.57 17.38
C ASN A 207 -8.77 17.85 15.89
N GLU A 208 -7.94 18.71 15.31
CA GLU A 208 -7.96 18.97 13.87
C GLU A 208 -7.60 17.71 13.08
N ALA A 209 -6.60 16.95 13.53
CA ALA A 209 -6.22 15.67 12.92
C ALA A 209 -7.41 14.69 12.89
N ALA A 210 -8.13 14.51 14.01
CA ALA A 210 -9.30 13.66 14.08
C ALA A 210 -10.45 14.15 13.19
N GLN A 211 -10.70 15.46 13.12
CA GLN A 211 -11.71 16.03 12.24
C GLN A 211 -11.41 15.78 10.76
N ARG A 212 -10.16 16.00 10.32
CA ARG A 212 -9.72 15.71 8.96
C ARG A 212 -9.78 14.22 8.64
N ALA A 213 -9.38 13.36 9.59
CA ALA A 213 -9.43 11.90 9.44
C ALA A 213 -10.87 11.40 9.23
N ARG A 214 -11.91 12.09 9.78
CA ARG A 214 -13.32 11.76 9.50
C ARG A 214 -13.67 11.97 8.03
N ALA A 215 -13.26 13.08 7.43
CA ALA A 215 -13.48 13.31 6.00
C ALA A 215 -12.76 12.27 5.14
N VAL A 216 -11.55 11.85 5.55
CA VAL A 216 -10.83 10.75 4.87
C VAL A 216 -11.57 9.41 5.05
N PHE A 217 -12.11 9.14 6.24
CA PHE A 217 -12.92 7.95 6.49
C PHE A 217 -14.16 7.89 5.57
N ASP A 218 -14.88 9.01 5.44
CA ASP A 218 -16.05 9.11 4.58
C ASP A 218 -15.69 8.83 3.11
N GLN A 219 -14.59 9.39 2.62
CA GLN A 219 -14.06 9.08 1.29
C GLN A 219 -13.68 7.60 1.15
N CYS A 220 -13.05 7.00 2.16
CA CYS A 220 -12.74 5.57 2.13
C CYS A 220 -14.00 4.71 1.99
N MET A 221 -15.06 5.07 2.68
CA MET A 221 -16.36 4.36 2.60
C MET A 221 -17.03 4.56 1.24
N GLU A 222 -17.04 5.77 0.71
CA GLU A 222 -17.57 6.12 -0.61
C GLU A 222 -16.88 5.31 -1.72
N PHE A 223 -15.54 5.25 -1.66
CA PHE A 223 -14.71 4.57 -2.66
C PHE A 223 -14.45 3.09 -2.36
N GLY A 224 -15.06 2.51 -1.34
CA GLY A 224 -14.93 1.10 -0.98
C GLY A 224 -13.51 0.67 -0.58
N LEU A 225 -12.68 1.59 -0.09
CA LEU A 225 -11.29 1.40 0.32
C LEU A 225 -11.22 0.88 1.77
N LEU A 226 -11.78 -0.31 2.02
CA LEU A 226 -11.97 -0.83 3.39
C LEU A 226 -10.70 -0.87 4.25
N PRO A 227 -9.51 -1.25 3.76
CA PRO A 227 -8.30 -1.22 4.58
C PRO A 227 -7.93 0.21 5.04
N LEU A 228 -8.17 1.21 4.20
CA LEU A 228 -7.94 2.61 4.57
C LEU A 228 -9.05 3.14 5.49
N ALA A 229 -10.31 2.73 5.30
CA ALA A 229 -11.39 3.03 6.23
C ALA A 229 -11.09 2.49 7.64
N TRP A 230 -10.62 1.25 7.73
CA TRP A 230 -10.19 0.64 8.99
C TRP A 230 -9.06 1.44 9.66
N ALA A 231 -8.02 1.79 8.91
CA ALA A 231 -6.91 2.58 9.44
C ALA A 231 -7.34 4.01 9.87
N SER A 232 -8.25 4.65 9.11
CA SER A 232 -8.83 5.96 9.47
C SER A 232 -9.67 5.86 10.74
N SER A 233 -10.48 4.81 10.88
CA SER A 233 -11.28 4.53 12.08
C SER A 233 -10.39 4.38 13.31
N MET A 234 -9.32 3.58 13.21
CA MET A 234 -8.35 3.41 14.31
C MET A 234 -7.68 4.73 14.71
N LEU A 235 -7.31 5.57 13.74
CA LEU A 235 -6.73 6.88 14.02
C LEU A 235 -7.72 7.77 14.76
N ILE A 236 -8.98 7.86 14.30
CA ILE A 236 -10.02 8.68 14.92
C ILE A 236 -10.29 8.19 16.33
N GLU A 237 -10.51 6.89 16.52
CA GLU A 237 -10.80 6.28 17.82
C GLU A 237 -9.64 6.47 18.80
N GLY A 238 -8.38 6.28 18.35
CA GLY A 238 -7.20 6.45 19.17
C GLY A 238 -6.95 7.90 19.62
N VAL A 239 -7.30 8.88 18.78
CA VAL A 239 -7.06 10.31 19.05
C VAL A 239 -8.23 10.96 19.81
N SER A 240 -9.48 10.67 19.41
CA SER A 240 -10.66 11.35 19.96
C SER A 240 -11.43 10.53 20.99
N GLY A 241 -11.16 9.22 21.12
CA GLY A 241 -11.95 8.31 21.93
C GLY A 241 -13.37 8.05 21.39
N VAL A 242 -13.71 8.56 20.20
CA VAL A 242 -15.06 8.46 19.60
C VAL A 242 -15.04 7.46 18.43
N ALA A 243 -15.87 6.41 18.55
CA ALA A 243 -16.01 5.41 17.51
C ALA A 243 -16.61 5.99 16.22
N THR A 244 -16.15 5.48 15.07
CA THR A 244 -16.77 5.72 13.75
C THR A 244 -17.98 4.80 13.54
N THR A 245 -18.73 5.00 12.45
CA THR A 245 -19.81 4.08 12.05
C THR A 245 -19.66 3.75 10.57
N PRO A 246 -19.27 2.49 10.21
CA PRO A 246 -18.87 1.40 11.10
C PRO A 246 -17.56 1.69 11.87
N ASN A 247 -17.38 1.12 13.05
CA ASN A 247 -16.16 1.26 13.84
C ASN A 247 -15.05 0.30 13.38
N SER A 248 -13.83 0.47 13.93
CA SER A 248 -12.67 -0.33 13.56
C SER A 248 -12.87 -1.84 13.73
N SER A 249 -13.57 -2.27 14.78
CA SER A 249 -13.86 -3.69 15.04
C SER A 249 -14.83 -4.31 14.03
N VAL A 250 -15.82 -3.54 13.57
CA VAL A 250 -16.74 -4.00 12.49
C VAL A 250 -15.97 -4.11 11.16
N LEU A 251 -15.13 -3.12 10.86
CA LEU A 251 -14.32 -3.14 9.63
C LEU A 251 -13.30 -4.29 9.64
N ASP A 252 -12.64 -4.55 10.78
CA ASP A 252 -11.78 -5.70 11.00
C ASP A 252 -12.52 -7.02 10.68
N THR A 253 -13.70 -7.20 11.25
CA THR A 253 -14.54 -8.39 11.00
C THR A 253 -14.86 -8.54 9.51
N VAL A 254 -15.23 -7.46 8.82
CA VAL A 254 -15.52 -7.50 7.37
C VAL A 254 -14.27 -7.88 6.57
N ILE A 255 -13.12 -7.31 6.91
CA ILE A 255 -11.84 -7.63 6.26
C ILE A 255 -11.47 -9.10 6.51
N ALA A 256 -11.65 -9.59 7.74
CA ALA A 256 -11.40 -10.99 8.10
C ALA A 256 -12.28 -11.96 7.29
N LEU A 257 -13.58 -11.69 7.16
CA LEU A 257 -14.51 -12.47 6.33
C LEU A 257 -14.13 -12.47 4.84
N ARG A 258 -13.40 -11.45 4.37
CA ARG A 258 -12.86 -11.36 3.01
C ARG A 258 -11.44 -11.94 2.87
N GLY A 259 -10.97 -12.62 3.90
CA GLY A 259 -9.70 -13.34 3.92
C GLY A 259 -8.50 -12.54 4.45
N GLY A 260 -8.70 -11.40 5.08
CA GLY A 260 -7.67 -10.69 5.82
C GLY A 260 -7.51 -11.29 7.21
N VAL A 261 -6.46 -12.06 7.43
CA VAL A 261 -6.19 -12.67 8.75
C VAL A 261 -5.27 -11.76 9.54
N PHE A 262 -5.83 -11.03 10.50
CA PHE A 262 -5.06 -10.17 11.38
C PHE A 262 -4.20 -10.98 12.36
N ARG A 263 -2.99 -10.49 12.60
CA ARG A 263 -2.12 -11.04 13.64
C ARG A 263 -2.67 -10.63 15.00
N SER A 264 -2.89 -11.61 15.88
CA SER A 264 -3.23 -11.31 17.26
C SER A 264 -2.10 -10.53 17.94
N PRO A 265 -2.42 -9.51 18.76
CA PRO A 265 -1.42 -8.87 19.60
C PRO A 265 -0.70 -9.92 20.45
N SER A 266 0.62 -9.96 20.42
CA SER A 266 1.47 -10.81 21.27
C SER A 266 1.67 -10.16 22.62
#